data_9d2ede47f17f74cbfc9315a0632b1978
#
_entry.id   9d2ede47f17f74cbfc9315a0632b1978
#
_cell.length_a   1.000
_cell.length_b   1.000
_cell.length_c   1.000
_cell.angle_alpha   90.00
_cell.angle_beta   90.00
_cell.angle_gamma   90.00
#
_symmetry.space_group_name_H-M   'P 1'
#
loop_
_entity.id
_entity.type
_entity.pdbx_description
1 polymer ?
#
loop_
_entity_poly.entity_id
_entity_poly.type
_entity_poly.pdbx_seq_one_letter_code
_entity_poly.pdbx_strand_id
1 'polypeptide(L)'
;MSVCNRNPASLIKSLQPERYRQLEFKLELKLELVDTEPLQTRKKEEVTIMKKKKFMALALAMATAVGCTACGGGKSTTETTPTGSSDSASESQASTGDNTVIVAMGAGFSTLDPGYVYEKYPQLIINACYENLFKFYENDGTPQPALADSYEFSDDGLTLTVKLKNGIVFASGNTMTSADVAFSINRTKNLKGNPSFICDTIDSIETPDDSTVVFHLTEPDSAILSKLTYSSLAVLDSAVVKENGGTDAEDAASTDTAQSFLDGASAGSGMYILTSYTPDEEVVLEKNPNYWGTSTNVDKYILKIQPDANTQMMTLSSGDIDIALNLTDDTLEELKGAENVEITDGLTKMIGFVMMNMDEQYGGPVSDPNVQKAIRKALDYSGIRMICGEGTVTPYSIIQEGFMGSKGDRPDDYTNIEEAKQLLADAGYPDGFSVDMTVSDLDMEGIQLTDLAQKVKDDLSQIGIDVNIVTEAWAAGYGDAYRNGTLGFTVMYWGVDYSDPNVQLEFLPGGTVGKRAGWTAEIDPELAGMYTEAMAATDNDARTQVLENIQDAMYEDGPFIVIAQAPAHIAHSSRLANVDIFDSYTIDLTEINVK
;
A
#
# COMPACT_ATOMS: atom_id res chain seq x y z
N MET A 1 57.25 -22.02 -26.24
CA MET A 1 56.76 -20.72 -25.77
C MET A 1 55.29 -20.91 -25.39
N SER A 2 55.06 -21.10 -24.13
CA SER A 2 53.74 -21.35 -23.53
C SER A 2 53.31 -20.07 -22.79
N VAL A 3 52.28 -19.39 -23.29
CA VAL A 3 51.70 -18.22 -22.61
C VAL A 3 50.56 -18.72 -21.73
N CYS A 4 50.76 -18.56 -20.45
CA CYS A 4 49.87 -18.95 -19.37
C CYS A 4 48.68 -18.00 -19.32
N ASN A 5 47.47 -18.47 -19.59
CA ASN A 5 46.21 -17.78 -19.43
C ASN A 5 45.83 -17.82 -17.93
N ARG A 6 46.03 -16.75 -17.18
CA ARG A 6 45.55 -16.61 -15.80
C ARG A 6 44.30 -15.73 -15.79
N ASN A 7 43.21 -16.29 -15.28
CA ASN A 7 41.91 -15.65 -15.07
C ASN A 7 42.04 -14.41 -14.14
N PRO A 8 41.55 -13.22 -14.51
CA PRO A 8 41.66 -11.98 -13.71
C PRO A 8 41.02 -12.06 -12.34
N ALA A 9 40.03 -12.93 -12.13
CA ALA A 9 39.31 -13.07 -10.85
C ALA A 9 40.14 -13.59 -9.68
N SER A 10 41.32 -14.22 -9.95
CA SER A 10 42.18 -14.75 -8.89
C SER A 10 43.16 -13.73 -8.26
N LEU A 11 43.29 -12.55 -8.87
CA LEU A 11 44.20 -11.49 -8.37
C LEU A 11 43.53 -10.54 -7.37
N ILE A 12 42.21 -10.52 -7.30
CA ILE A 12 41.45 -9.55 -6.48
C ILE A 12 41.36 -9.99 -5.01
N LYS A 13 41.47 -11.29 -4.72
CA LYS A 13 41.33 -11.84 -3.34
C LYS A 13 42.54 -11.64 -2.40
N SER A 14 43.60 -10.98 -2.83
CA SER A 14 44.79 -10.77 -2.02
C SER A 14 45.07 -9.32 -1.58
N LEU A 15 44.14 -8.41 -1.78
CA LEU A 15 44.29 -7.00 -1.41
C LEU A 15 43.66 -6.70 -0.04
N GLN A 16 44.33 -5.89 0.76
CA GLN A 16 43.84 -5.45 2.08
C GLN A 16 42.56 -4.59 1.92
N PRO A 17 41.64 -4.57 2.91
CA PRO A 17 40.32 -3.94 2.83
C PRO A 17 40.28 -2.45 2.41
N GLU A 18 41.33 -1.69 2.79
CA GLU A 18 41.41 -0.27 2.42
C GLU A 18 41.71 -0.04 0.92
N ARG A 19 42.43 -0.94 0.27
CA ARG A 19 42.68 -0.84 -1.18
C ARG A 19 41.48 -1.28 -2.03
N TYR A 20 40.61 -2.10 -1.45
CA TYR A 20 39.38 -2.52 -2.10
C TYR A 20 38.39 -1.34 -2.22
N ARG A 21 38.17 -0.59 -1.13
CA ARG A 21 37.32 0.62 -1.14
C ARG A 21 37.83 1.72 -2.08
N GLN A 22 39.16 1.87 -2.23
CA GLN A 22 39.71 2.86 -3.19
C GLN A 22 39.56 2.45 -4.66
N LEU A 23 39.42 1.15 -4.93
CA LEU A 23 39.18 0.63 -6.30
C LEU A 23 37.69 0.70 -6.65
N GLU A 24 36.79 0.42 -5.72
CA GLU A 24 35.33 0.63 -5.90
C GLU A 24 35.03 2.11 -6.17
N PHE A 25 35.51 3.00 -5.33
CA PHE A 25 35.34 4.46 -5.49
C PHE A 25 35.89 4.98 -6.85
N LYS A 26 36.98 4.42 -7.33
CA LYS A 26 37.53 4.78 -8.66
C LYS A 26 36.78 4.11 -9.83
N LEU A 27 36.10 2.98 -9.61
CA LEU A 27 35.23 2.36 -10.62
C LEU A 27 33.90 3.11 -10.74
N GLU A 28 33.31 3.53 -9.60
CA GLU A 28 32.10 4.36 -9.57
C GLU A 28 32.35 5.72 -10.21
N LEU A 29 33.46 6.41 -9.89
CA LEU A 29 33.82 7.68 -10.55
C LEU A 29 34.09 7.53 -12.07
N LYS A 30 34.49 6.34 -12.55
CA LYS A 30 34.66 6.09 -13.97
C LYS A 30 33.37 5.73 -14.70
N LEU A 31 32.39 5.16 -14.00
CA LEU A 31 31.04 4.94 -14.54
C LEU A 31 30.25 6.25 -14.64
N GLU A 32 30.37 7.16 -13.67
CA GLU A 32 29.77 8.50 -13.75
C GLU A 32 30.36 9.39 -14.85
N LEU A 33 31.64 9.18 -15.24
CA LEU A 33 32.30 9.97 -16.30
C LEU A 33 32.04 9.48 -17.74
N VAL A 34 31.36 8.34 -17.91
CA VAL A 34 31.01 7.79 -19.25
C VAL A 34 29.62 8.24 -19.72
N ASP A 35 28.80 8.84 -18.86
CA ASP A 35 27.39 9.20 -19.17
C ASP A 35 27.14 10.69 -19.46
N THR A 36 28.18 11.48 -19.77
CA THR A 36 28.02 12.89 -20.15
C THR A 36 28.10 13.11 -21.67
N GLU A 37 27.23 12.46 -22.43
CA GLU A 37 26.86 12.97 -23.75
C GLU A 37 25.58 13.83 -23.65
N PRO A 38 25.53 15.00 -24.35
CA PRO A 38 24.41 15.92 -24.15
C PRO A 38 23.11 15.33 -24.66
N LEU A 39 22.06 15.44 -23.83
CA LEU A 39 20.65 15.01 -24.05
C LEU A 39 20.05 15.38 -25.43
N GLN A 40 20.65 16.30 -26.15
CA GLN A 40 20.21 16.70 -27.51
C GLN A 40 20.55 15.68 -28.61
N THR A 41 21.57 14.84 -28.43
CA THR A 41 21.97 13.84 -29.43
C THR A 41 21.10 12.57 -29.30
N ARG A 42 20.78 12.14 -28.08
CA ARG A 42 19.88 10.98 -27.84
C ARG A 42 18.46 11.23 -28.37
N LYS A 43 17.88 12.41 -28.13
CA LYS A 43 16.54 12.75 -28.68
C LYS A 43 16.49 12.75 -30.21
N LYS A 44 17.60 13.06 -30.91
CA LYS A 44 17.63 13.01 -32.38
C LYS A 44 17.68 11.58 -32.92
N GLU A 45 18.34 10.66 -32.27
CA GLU A 45 18.37 9.25 -32.68
C GLU A 45 17.06 8.53 -32.42
N GLU A 46 16.43 8.73 -31.25
CA GLU A 46 15.10 8.14 -30.96
C GLU A 46 14.00 8.66 -31.90
N VAL A 47 14.00 9.97 -32.23
CA VAL A 47 13.08 10.54 -33.22
C VAL A 47 13.32 9.98 -34.61
N THR A 48 14.58 9.65 -34.97
CA THR A 48 14.93 9.08 -36.27
C THR A 48 14.50 7.61 -36.34
N ILE A 49 14.63 6.85 -35.26
CA ILE A 49 14.17 5.44 -35.15
C ILE A 49 12.65 5.36 -35.17
N MET A 50 11.95 6.24 -34.45
CA MET A 50 10.48 6.32 -34.50
C MET A 50 9.94 6.71 -35.89
N LYS A 51 10.59 7.63 -36.59
CA LYS A 51 10.21 7.99 -37.96
C LYS A 51 10.42 6.83 -38.93
N LYS A 52 11.52 6.06 -38.81
CA LYS A 52 11.74 4.86 -39.61
C LYS A 52 10.72 3.75 -39.31
N LYS A 53 10.34 3.52 -38.07
CA LYS A 53 9.28 2.55 -37.68
C LYS A 53 7.90 2.96 -38.20
N LYS A 54 7.53 4.24 -38.18
CA LYS A 54 6.27 4.73 -38.76
C LYS A 54 6.24 4.66 -40.28
N PHE A 55 7.36 4.85 -40.98
CA PHE A 55 7.47 4.69 -42.45
C PHE A 55 7.36 3.22 -42.87
N MET A 56 7.91 2.29 -42.10
CA MET A 56 7.81 0.86 -42.38
C MET A 56 6.39 0.32 -42.11
N ALA A 57 5.67 0.83 -41.10
CA ALA A 57 4.29 0.48 -40.85
C ALA A 57 3.33 1.00 -41.95
N LEU A 58 3.61 2.19 -42.52
CA LEU A 58 2.81 2.77 -43.60
C LEU A 58 3.07 2.05 -44.94
N ALA A 59 4.28 1.53 -45.18
CA ALA A 59 4.61 0.73 -46.39
C ALA A 59 3.97 -0.68 -46.35
N LEU A 60 3.80 -1.26 -45.14
CA LEU A 60 3.13 -2.56 -44.98
C LEU A 60 1.61 -2.46 -45.16
N ALA A 61 1.01 -1.32 -44.76
CA ALA A 61 -0.43 -1.07 -44.92
C ALA A 61 -0.85 -0.81 -46.37
N MET A 62 0.05 -0.33 -47.26
CA MET A 62 -0.23 -0.13 -48.67
C MET A 62 -0.03 -1.41 -49.51
N ALA A 63 0.66 -2.43 -49.00
CA ALA A 63 0.85 -3.69 -49.70
C ALA A 63 -0.33 -4.66 -49.58
N THR A 64 -1.26 -4.42 -48.65
CA THR A 64 -2.46 -5.26 -48.46
C THR A 64 -3.72 -4.77 -49.19
N ALA A 65 -3.66 -3.59 -49.84
CA ALA A 65 -4.83 -2.99 -50.50
C ALA A 65 -4.92 -3.25 -52.03
N VAL A 66 -4.01 -4.05 -52.65
CA VAL A 66 -3.97 -4.26 -54.12
C VAL A 66 -4.28 -5.70 -54.55
N GLY A 67 -4.86 -6.51 -53.70
CA GLY A 67 -5.04 -7.95 -53.94
C GLY A 67 -6.48 -8.46 -54.01
N CYS A 68 -7.49 -7.71 -54.42
CA CYS A 68 -8.86 -8.26 -54.66
C CYS A 68 -9.64 -7.48 -55.67
N THR A 69 -9.25 -7.59 -56.96
CA THR A 69 -10.15 -7.31 -58.10
C THR A 69 -9.79 -8.21 -59.27
N ALA A 70 -10.51 -9.31 -59.42
CA ALA A 70 -10.86 -9.87 -60.75
C ALA A 70 -11.71 -11.15 -60.63
N CYS A 71 -12.72 -11.19 -61.47
CA CYS A 71 -13.62 -12.28 -61.89
C CYS A 71 -14.90 -12.42 -61.11
N GLY A 72 -16.09 -12.21 -61.64
CA GLY A 72 -16.59 -12.11 -63.00
C GLY A 72 -18.00 -12.71 -63.05
N GLY A 73 -19.01 -11.91 -63.46
CA GLY A 73 -20.09 -12.30 -64.35
C GLY A 73 -21.29 -13.10 -63.83
N GLY A 74 -22.49 -12.50 -63.99
CA GLY A 74 -23.70 -13.30 -64.15
C GLY A 74 -25.00 -12.69 -63.64
N LYS A 75 -25.75 -12.03 -64.50
CA LYS A 75 -27.15 -11.55 -64.49
C LYS A 75 -28.14 -12.41 -63.69
N SER A 76 -29.19 -11.88 -63.03
CA SER A 76 -30.43 -11.34 -63.61
C SER A 76 -31.55 -11.28 -62.57
N THR A 77 -32.28 -10.14 -62.51
CA THR A 77 -33.72 -9.90 -62.25
C THR A 77 -34.41 -10.63 -61.09
N THR A 78 -35.16 -10.03 -60.18
CA THR A 78 -36.42 -9.28 -60.34
C THR A 78 -36.91 -8.82 -58.95
N GLU A 79 -37.62 -7.70 -58.91
CA GLU A 79 -38.36 -7.04 -57.83
C GLU A 79 -39.13 -7.95 -56.86
N THR A 80 -39.20 -7.57 -55.61
CA THR A 80 -40.45 -7.15 -54.94
C THR A 80 -40.17 -6.72 -53.48
N THR A 81 -40.58 -5.51 -53.15
CA THR A 81 -40.81 -5.06 -51.76
C THR A 81 -42.08 -5.72 -51.21
N PRO A 82 -42.16 -6.03 -49.93
CA PRO A 82 -42.87 -5.11 -49.05
C PRO A 82 -42.28 -4.96 -47.63
N THR A 83 -42.45 -3.74 -47.14
CA THR A 83 -42.61 -3.24 -45.78
C THR A 83 -42.83 -4.29 -44.68
N GLY A 84 -41.97 -4.25 -43.66
CA GLY A 84 -42.24 -4.91 -42.40
C GLY A 84 -41.35 -4.31 -41.32
N SER A 85 -41.92 -3.45 -40.49
CA SER A 85 -41.34 -3.00 -39.23
C SER A 85 -40.97 -4.21 -38.39
N SER A 86 -39.72 -4.25 -37.91
CA SER A 86 -39.39 -5.04 -36.73
C SER A 86 -38.64 -4.14 -35.78
N ASP A 87 -39.32 -3.79 -34.71
CA ASP A 87 -38.76 -3.34 -33.47
C ASP A 87 -37.65 -4.29 -33.06
N SER A 88 -36.41 -3.82 -33.02
CA SER A 88 -35.37 -4.47 -32.22
C SER A 88 -35.53 -3.95 -30.80
N ALA A 89 -36.38 -4.61 -30.04
CA ALA A 89 -36.30 -4.57 -28.60
C ALA A 89 -34.90 -5.10 -28.21
N SER A 90 -34.13 -4.25 -27.61
CA SER A 90 -32.99 -4.65 -26.78
C SER A 90 -33.57 -5.56 -25.70
N GLU A 91 -33.40 -6.85 -25.84
CA GLU A 91 -33.59 -7.78 -24.75
C GLU A 91 -32.50 -7.48 -23.70
N SER A 92 -32.88 -6.78 -22.64
CA SER A 92 -32.20 -6.84 -21.38
C SER A 92 -32.20 -8.32 -20.98
N GLN A 93 -31.07 -8.99 -21.10
CA GLN A 93 -30.88 -10.31 -20.53
C GLN A 93 -31.04 -10.16 -19.03
N ALA A 94 -32.20 -10.51 -18.52
CA ALA A 94 -32.38 -10.84 -17.11
C ALA A 94 -31.43 -12.00 -16.81
N SER A 95 -30.46 -11.77 -15.91
CA SER A 95 -29.48 -12.74 -15.44
C SER A 95 -30.21 -13.93 -14.84
N THR A 96 -30.11 -15.07 -15.50
CA THR A 96 -30.42 -16.34 -14.89
C THR A 96 -29.26 -16.74 -13.97
N GLY A 97 -29.43 -16.56 -12.63
CA GLY A 97 -28.79 -17.39 -11.61
C GLY A 97 -27.27 -17.53 -11.57
N ASP A 98 -26.51 -16.59 -12.12
CA ASP A 98 -25.06 -16.57 -12.01
C ASP A 98 -24.67 -15.48 -10.99
N ASN A 99 -24.20 -15.90 -9.79
CA ASN A 99 -23.76 -15.00 -8.73
C ASN A 99 -22.35 -14.48 -9.03
N THR A 100 -22.12 -13.97 -10.24
CA THR A 100 -20.87 -13.30 -10.62
C THR A 100 -20.88 -11.86 -10.12
N VAL A 101 -19.78 -11.43 -9.52
CA VAL A 101 -19.54 -10.04 -9.10
C VAL A 101 -18.38 -9.47 -9.92
N ILE A 102 -18.57 -8.29 -10.49
CA ILE A 102 -17.57 -7.61 -11.32
C ILE A 102 -17.03 -6.41 -10.56
N VAL A 103 -15.71 -6.39 -10.32
CA VAL A 103 -15.02 -5.33 -9.57
C VAL A 103 -14.12 -4.54 -10.51
N ALA A 104 -14.19 -3.21 -10.49
CA ALA A 104 -13.26 -2.35 -11.21
C ALA A 104 -12.15 -1.84 -10.29
N MET A 105 -10.89 -2.09 -10.68
CA MET A 105 -9.68 -1.64 -10.01
C MET A 105 -9.05 -0.46 -10.76
N GLY A 106 -8.44 0.48 -10.02
CA GLY A 106 -7.87 1.70 -10.60
C GLY A 106 -6.49 1.53 -11.24
N ALA A 107 -5.79 0.43 -11.00
CA ALA A 107 -4.47 0.16 -11.55
C ALA A 107 -4.21 -1.33 -11.73
N GLY A 108 -3.28 -1.66 -12.61
CA GLY A 108 -2.64 -2.97 -12.67
C GLY A 108 -1.65 -3.17 -11.52
N PHE A 109 -1.01 -4.33 -11.48
CA PHE A 109 -0.06 -4.71 -10.45
C PHE A 109 1.06 -5.60 -11.02
N SER A 110 2.13 -5.78 -10.25
CA SER A 110 3.34 -6.44 -10.73
C SER A 110 3.29 -7.97 -10.64
N THR A 111 2.61 -8.54 -9.63
CA THR A 111 2.61 -9.98 -9.34
C THR A 111 1.41 -10.39 -8.48
N LEU A 112 1.07 -11.69 -8.53
CA LEU A 112 0.15 -12.39 -7.61
C LEU A 112 0.86 -13.43 -6.74
N ASP A 113 2.18 -13.49 -6.77
CA ASP A 113 2.95 -14.31 -5.83
C ASP A 113 2.94 -13.67 -4.43
N PRO A 114 2.31 -14.30 -3.42
CA PRO A 114 2.22 -13.73 -2.07
C PRO A 114 3.56 -13.25 -1.51
N GLY A 115 4.66 -13.99 -1.74
CA GLY A 115 5.99 -13.63 -1.25
C GLY A 115 6.57 -12.31 -1.78
N TYR A 116 5.96 -11.72 -2.82
CA TYR A 116 6.36 -10.44 -3.40
C TYR A 116 5.26 -9.37 -3.36
N VAL A 117 4.00 -9.76 -3.07
CA VAL A 117 2.86 -8.82 -3.06
C VAL A 117 3.03 -7.77 -1.97
N TYR A 118 2.96 -6.49 -2.40
CA TYR A 118 3.04 -5.32 -1.51
C TYR A 118 2.08 -4.19 -1.96
N GLU A 119 1.46 -4.33 -3.13
CA GLU A 119 0.56 -3.35 -3.72
C GLU A 119 -0.89 -3.59 -3.26
N LYS A 120 -1.73 -2.55 -3.28
CA LYS A 120 -3.12 -2.55 -2.80
C LYS A 120 -4.00 -3.63 -3.45
N TYR A 121 -4.09 -3.66 -4.78
CA TYR A 121 -5.04 -4.53 -5.48
C TYR A 121 -4.69 -6.02 -5.47
N PRO A 122 -3.43 -6.45 -5.60
CA PRO A 122 -3.13 -7.87 -5.48
C PRO A 122 -3.39 -8.44 -4.09
N GLN A 123 -3.31 -7.63 -3.01
CA GLN A 123 -3.69 -8.08 -1.67
C GLN A 123 -5.16 -8.52 -1.59
N LEU A 124 -6.07 -7.82 -2.27
CA LEU A 124 -7.48 -8.19 -2.38
C LEU A 124 -7.66 -9.60 -2.97
N ILE A 125 -6.86 -9.92 -4.00
CA ILE A 125 -6.90 -11.22 -4.69
C ILE A 125 -6.27 -12.31 -3.82
N ILE A 126 -5.14 -12.00 -3.16
CA ILE A 126 -4.48 -12.94 -2.25
C ILE A 126 -5.40 -13.28 -1.08
N ASN A 127 -6.04 -12.30 -0.45
CA ASN A 127 -6.96 -12.53 0.67
C ASN A 127 -8.18 -13.39 0.29
N ALA A 128 -8.58 -13.39 -0.99
CA ALA A 128 -9.65 -14.26 -1.47
C ALA A 128 -9.18 -15.71 -1.76
N CYS A 129 -7.91 -15.87 -2.21
CA CYS A 129 -7.37 -17.16 -2.64
C CYS A 129 -6.57 -17.90 -1.57
N TYR A 130 -6.11 -17.20 -0.56
CA TYR A 130 -5.25 -17.71 0.52
C TYR A 130 -5.82 -17.31 1.87
N GLU A 131 -5.31 -17.91 2.94
CA GLU A 131 -5.66 -17.56 4.31
C GLU A 131 -4.40 -17.40 5.15
N ASN A 132 -4.51 -16.57 6.18
CA ASN A 132 -3.45 -16.27 7.14
C ASN A 132 -3.70 -16.96 8.48
N LEU A 133 -2.71 -16.98 9.36
CA LEU A 133 -2.90 -17.51 10.74
C LEU A 133 -3.90 -16.68 11.52
N PHE A 134 -3.93 -15.37 11.31
CA PHE A 134 -4.83 -14.41 11.93
C PHE A 134 -5.51 -13.55 10.87
N LYS A 135 -6.64 -12.91 11.23
CA LYS A 135 -7.41 -12.00 10.36
C LYS A 135 -8.06 -10.93 11.24
N PHE A 136 -8.29 -9.75 10.67
CA PHE A 136 -9.17 -8.74 11.24
C PHE A 136 -10.61 -9.05 10.80
N TYR A 137 -11.51 -9.25 11.75
CA TYR A 137 -12.95 -9.44 11.49
C TYR A 137 -13.76 -8.18 11.77
N GLU A 138 -13.23 -7.29 12.59
CA GLU A 138 -13.82 -6.00 12.97
C GLU A 138 -12.79 -4.90 12.76
N ASN A 139 -13.26 -3.66 12.56
CA ASN A 139 -12.39 -2.50 12.37
C ASN A 139 -11.90 -1.91 13.70
N ASP A 140 -11.60 -2.76 14.69
CA ASP A 140 -11.09 -2.37 16.01
C ASP A 140 -9.56 -2.50 16.14
N GLY A 141 -8.90 -2.93 15.07
CA GLY A 141 -7.45 -3.13 15.03
C GLY A 141 -6.96 -4.36 15.81
N THR A 142 -7.85 -5.29 16.21
CA THR A 142 -7.50 -6.48 16.99
C THR A 142 -7.48 -7.72 16.11
N PRO A 143 -6.31 -8.33 15.80
CA PRO A 143 -6.24 -9.55 15.01
C PRO A 143 -6.81 -10.73 15.77
N GLN A 144 -7.63 -11.54 15.10
CA GLN A 144 -8.30 -12.72 15.64
C GLN A 144 -7.79 -14.00 14.97
N PRO A 145 -7.82 -15.17 15.64
CA PRO A 145 -7.44 -16.45 15.04
C PRO A 145 -8.27 -16.81 13.79
N ALA A 146 -7.60 -17.05 12.65
CA ALA A 146 -8.18 -17.52 11.38
C ALA A 146 -7.82 -18.98 11.11
N LEU A 147 -6.64 -19.29 10.56
CA LEU A 147 -6.12 -20.67 10.50
C LEU A 147 -5.65 -21.17 11.86
N ALA A 148 -5.25 -20.25 12.75
CA ALA A 148 -4.95 -20.56 14.14
C ALA A 148 -6.22 -20.96 14.90
N ASP A 149 -6.11 -21.94 15.82
CA ASP A 149 -7.12 -22.30 16.81
C ASP A 149 -6.88 -21.54 18.12
N SER A 150 -5.60 -21.44 18.53
CA SER A 150 -5.15 -20.73 19.72
C SER A 150 -3.70 -20.32 19.61
N TYR A 151 -3.27 -19.40 20.47
CA TYR A 151 -1.88 -18.97 20.56
C TYR A 151 -1.49 -18.64 22.01
N GLU A 152 -0.20 -18.66 22.28
CA GLU A 152 0.37 -18.33 23.60
C GLU A 152 1.77 -17.71 23.43
N PHE A 153 2.03 -16.62 24.17
CA PHE A 153 3.36 -16.03 24.28
C PHE A 153 4.09 -16.61 25.50
N SER A 154 5.43 -16.75 25.39
CA SER A 154 6.28 -16.94 26.56
C SER A 154 6.32 -15.68 27.43
N ASP A 155 6.67 -15.84 28.73
CA ASP A 155 6.74 -14.73 29.70
C ASP A 155 7.70 -13.60 29.28
N ASP A 156 8.73 -13.91 28.49
CA ASP A 156 9.72 -12.96 27.97
C ASP A 156 9.34 -12.35 26.61
N GLY A 157 8.19 -12.76 26.04
CA GLY A 157 7.72 -12.29 24.74
C GLY A 157 8.55 -12.72 23.53
N LEU A 158 9.55 -13.62 23.73
CA LEU A 158 10.45 -14.06 22.66
C LEU A 158 9.99 -15.33 21.94
N THR A 159 8.90 -15.95 22.39
CA THR A 159 8.34 -17.15 21.74
C THR A 159 6.84 -16.99 21.61
N LEU A 160 6.34 -17.19 20.38
CA LEU A 160 4.90 -17.29 20.08
C LEU A 160 4.62 -18.73 19.63
N THR A 161 3.80 -19.45 20.40
CA THR A 161 3.30 -20.79 20.03
C THR A 161 1.88 -20.68 19.47
N VAL A 162 1.67 -21.17 18.25
CA VAL A 162 0.37 -21.17 17.55
C VAL A 162 -0.07 -22.61 17.34
N LYS A 163 -1.32 -22.91 17.68
CA LYS A 163 -1.99 -24.18 17.33
C LYS A 163 -2.89 -23.97 16.12
N LEU A 164 -2.78 -24.82 15.12
CA LEU A 164 -3.61 -24.77 13.92
C LEU A 164 -4.96 -25.45 14.14
N LYS A 165 -6.00 -24.96 13.48
CA LYS A 165 -7.29 -25.66 13.36
C LYS A 165 -7.10 -26.97 12.62
N ASN A 166 -7.91 -27.96 12.96
CA ASN A 166 -7.86 -29.26 12.32
C ASN A 166 -8.70 -29.31 11.04
N GLY A 167 -8.23 -30.07 10.05
CA GLY A 167 -9.00 -30.36 8.84
C GLY A 167 -8.98 -29.29 7.78
N ILE A 168 -8.05 -28.35 7.85
CA ILE A 168 -7.83 -27.36 6.81
C ILE A 168 -7.28 -28.07 5.57
N VAL A 169 -7.86 -27.76 4.40
CA VAL A 169 -7.47 -28.36 3.10
C VAL A 169 -7.19 -27.23 2.10
N PHE A 170 -6.13 -27.37 1.35
CA PHE A 170 -5.84 -26.49 0.22
C PHE A 170 -6.75 -26.77 -0.99
N ALA A 171 -6.79 -25.83 -1.93
CA ALA A 171 -7.51 -26.00 -3.19
C ALA A 171 -7.07 -27.25 -3.97
N SER A 172 -5.82 -27.67 -3.82
CA SER A 172 -5.27 -28.91 -4.38
C SER A 172 -5.87 -30.20 -3.80
N GLY A 173 -6.47 -30.13 -2.60
CA GLY A 173 -6.93 -31.26 -1.80
C GLY A 173 -5.89 -31.77 -0.80
N ASN A 174 -4.69 -31.19 -0.75
CA ASN A 174 -3.70 -31.49 0.28
C ASN A 174 -4.16 -30.96 1.65
N THR A 175 -3.86 -31.70 2.71
CA THR A 175 -4.12 -31.24 4.09
C THR A 175 -3.02 -30.27 4.51
N MET A 176 -3.41 -29.13 5.06
CA MET A 176 -2.47 -28.14 5.62
C MET A 176 -1.85 -28.68 6.91
N THR A 177 -0.55 -28.39 7.08
CA THR A 177 0.22 -28.70 8.27
C THR A 177 1.05 -27.49 8.72
N SER A 178 1.63 -27.57 9.91
CA SER A 178 2.57 -26.58 10.42
C SER A 178 3.79 -26.37 9.51
N ALA A 179 4.20 -27.41 8.77
CA ALA A 179 5.29 -27.32 7.80
C ALA A 179 4.97 -26.38 6.62
N ASP A 180 3.70 -26.26 6.21
CA ASP A 180 3.26 -25.32 5.17
C ASP A 180 3.36 -23.88 5.66
N VAL A 181 3.02 -23.65 6.93
CA VAL A 181 3.18 -22.32 7.56
C VAL A 181 4.65 -21.91 7.60
N ALA A 182 5.51 -22.82 8.12
CA ALA A 182 6.95 -22.54 8.20
C ALA A 182 7.56 -22.28 6.81
N PHE A 183 7.19 -23.10 5.81
CA PHE A 183 7.62 -22.92 4.42
C PHE A 183 7.20 -21.53 3.89
N SER A 184 5.96 -21.14 4.06
CA SER A 184 5.41 -19.90 3.49
C SER A 184 6.12 -18.67 4.04
N ILE A 185 6.26 -18.59 5.36
CA ILE A 185 6.88 -17.44 6.03
C ILE A 185 8.39 -17.40 5.77
N ASN A 186 9.09 -18.55 5.84
CA ASN A 186 10.52 -18.61 5.50
C ASN A 186 10.76 -18.27 4.03
N ARG A 187 9.87 -18.70 3.11
CA ARG A 187 9.96 -18.32 1.71
C ARG A 187 9.89 -16.80 1.55
N THR A 188 8.86 -16.14 2.10
CA THR A 188 8.72 -14.68 2.04
C THR A 188 9.95 -13.96 2.63
N LYS A 189 10.44 -14.39 3.79
CA LYS A 189 11.67 -13.87 4.42
C LYS A 189 12.89 -14.01 3.50
N ASN A 190 13.08 -15.18 2.89
CA ASN A 190 14.28 -15.53 2.12
C ASN A 190 14.24 -15.10 0.65
N LEU A 191 13.06 -14.80 0.10
CA LEU A 191 12.91 -14.15 -1.22
C LEU A 191 13.47 -12.73 -1.23
N LYS A 192 13.52 -12.06 -0.07
CA LYS A 192 14.02 -10.68 0.08
C LYS A 192 13.32 -9.68 -0.85
N GLY A 193 12.05 -9.95 -1.17
CA GLY A 193 11.15 -9.03 -1.85
C GLY A 193 10.73 -7.87 -0.94
N ASN A 194 9.94 -6.94 -1.47
CA ASN A 194 9.46 -5.78 -0.70
C ASN A 194 8.85 -6.14 0.65
N PRO A 195 7.99 -7.19 0.80
CA PRO A 195 7.34 -7.48 2.08
C PRO A 195 8.23 -8.26 3.07
N SER A 196 9.46 -8.64 2.71
CA SER A 196 10.31 -9.49 3.56
C SER A 196 10.63 -8.88 4.94
N PHE A 197 10.65 -7.52 5.04
CA PHE A 197 10.91 -6.82 6.31
C PHE A 197 9.86 -7.12 7.39
N ILE A 198 8.63 -7.54 7.01
CA ILE A 198 7.59 -7.93 7.96
C ILE A 198 8.03 -9.14 8.81
N CYS A 199 8.98 -9.94 8.28
CA CYS A 199 9.56 -11.10 8.96
C CYS A 199 10.82 -10.77 9.80
N ASP A 200 11.28 -9.52 9.89
CA ASP A 200 12.58 -9.16 10.45
C ASP A 200 12.73 -9.55 11.94
N THR A 201 11.63 -9.53 12.70
CA THR A 201 11.62 -9.96 14.09
C THR A 201 11.53 -11.48 14.27
N ILE A 202 11.23 -12.25 13.22
CA ILE A 202 11.18 -13.72 13.27
C ILE A 202 12.61 -14.27 13.07
N ASP A 203 13.21 -14.84 14.11
CA ASP A 203 14.51 -15.52 14.03
C ASP A 203 14.37 -16.86 13.33
N SER A 204 13.54 -17.75 13.90
CA SER A 204 13.33 -19.11 13.40
C SER A 204 11.91 -19.62 13.67
N ILE A 205 11.51 -20.64 12.94
CA ILE A 205 10.18 -21.29 13.06
C ILE A 205 10.39 -22.78 13.27
N GLU A 206 9.83 -23.33 14.36
CA GLU A 206 9.82 -24.77 14.64
C GLU A 206 8.43 -25.34 14.41
N THR A 207 8.36 -26.59 13.94
CA THR A 207 7.13 -27.34 13.71
C THR A 207 7.23 -28.71 14.41
N PRO A 208 7.02 -28.74 15.74
CA PRO A 208 7.23 -29.97 16.53
C PRO A 208 6.24 -31.08 16.22
N ASP A 209 5.08 -30.75 15.67
CA ASP A 209 4.04 -31.67 15.16
C ASP A 209 3.24 -30.99 14.04
N ASP A 210 2.38 -31.73 13.32
CA ASP A 210 1.63 -31.25 12.16
C ASP A 210 0.68 -30.07 12.45
N SER A 211 0.40 -29.76 13.71
CA SER A 211 -0.58 -28.75 14.13
C SER A 211 0.02 -27.62 14.98
N THR A 212 1.31 -27.68 15.29
CA THR A 212 1.96 -26.69 16.16
C THR A 212 3.05 -25.93 15.39
N VAL A 213 2.99 -24.61 15.43
CA VAL A 213 4.03 -23.71 14.92
C VAL A 213 4.58 -22.91 16.11
N VAL A 214 5.89 -22.86 16.23
CA VAL A 214 6.58 -22.10 17.27
C VAL A 214 7.49 -21.07 16.59
N PHE A 215 7.16 -19.80 16.78
CA PHE A 215 7.97 -18.69 16.31
C PHE A 215 8.94 -18.27 17.41
N HIS A 216 10.23 -18.22 17.11
CA HIS A 216 11.25 -17.60 17.94
C HIS A 216 11.53 -16.21 17.40
N LEU A 217 11.47 -15.21 18.28
CA LEU A 217 11.65 -13.81 17.92
C LEU A 217 13.00 -13.29 18.39
N THR A 218 13.61 -12.38 17.62
CA THR A 218 14.86 -11.70 17.96
C THR A 218 14.70 -10.71 19.11
N GLU A 219 13.48 -10.17 19.24
CA GLU A 219 13.06 -9.21 20.28
C GLU A 219 11.55 -9.34 20.48
N PRO A 220 10.98 -8.90 21.62
CA PRO A 220 9.54 -8.86 21.80
C PRO A 220 8.87 -8.00 20.71
N ASP A 221 7.82 -8.52 20.10
CA ASP A 221 7.08 -7.86 19.01
C ASP A 221 5.59 -7.93 19.25
N SER A 222 5.03 -6.89 19.84
CA SER A 222 3.59 -6.80 20.11
C SER A 222 2.73 -6.72 18.84
N ALA A 223 3.32 -6.41 17.68
CA ALA A 223 2.64 -6.39 16.39
C ALA A 223 2.68 -7.74 15.65
N ILE A 224 3.32 -8.78 16.21
CA ILE A 224 3.52 -10.03 15.46
C ILE A 224 2.20 -10.66 14.99
N LEU A 225 1.13 -10.59 15.77
CA LEU A 225 -0.18 -11.12 15.35
C LEU A 225 -0.74 -10.34 14.17
N SER A 226 -0.62 -9.01 14.19
CA SER A 226 -1.04 -8.14 13.08
C SER A 226 -0.18 -8.37 11.84
N LYS A 227 1.14 -8.56 11.99
CA LYS A 227 2.03 -8.94 10.88
C LYS A 227 1.62 -10.27 10.26
N LEU A 228 1.19 -11.24 11.06
CA LEU A 228 0.72 -12.55 10.61
C LEU A 228 -0.68 -12.50 9.93
N THR A 229 -1.34 -11.34 9.85
CA THR A 229 -2.54 -11.12 9.01
C THR A 229 -2.18 -10.67 7.60
N TYR A 230 -0.94 -10.20 7.37
CA TYR A 230 -0.55 -9.56 6.11
C TYR A 230 -0.53 -10.56 4.95
N SER A 231 -1.05 -10.17 3.80
CA SER A 231 -1.26 -11.03 2.63
C SER A 231 -0.01 -11.76 2.15
N SER A 232 1.19 -11.17 2.33
CA SER A 232 2.46 -11.81 1.96
C SER A 232 2.90 -12.93 2.93
N LEU A 233 2.26 -13.04 4.10
CA LEU A 233 2.46 -14.14 5.05
C LEU A 233 1.31 -15.17 5.01
N ALA A 234 0.53 -15.15 3.95
CA ALA A 234 -0.50 -16.15 3.69
C ALA A 234 0.10 -17.55 3.52
N VAL A 235 -0.63 -18.57 3.95
CA VAL A 235 -0.16 -19.96 3.96
C VAL A 235 -0.37 -20.60 2.59
N LEU A 236 0.72 -21.09 2.00
CA LEU A 236 0.77 -21.77 0.70
C LEU A 236 0.85 -23.29 0.88
N ASP A 237 0.27 -24.03 -0.05
CA ASP A 237 0.52 -25.47 -0.22
C ASP A 237 2.00 -25.67 -0.63
N SER A 238 2.83 -26.00 0.35
CA SER A 238 4.27 -26.12 0.16
C SER A 238 4.64 -27.21 -0.84
N ALA A 239 3.84 -28.26 -0.95
CA ALA A 239 4.08 -29.35 -1.89
C ALA A 239 3.88 -28.88 -3.34
N VAL A 240 2.77 -28.16 -3.61
CA VAL A 240 2.47 -27.60 -4.93
C VAL A 240 3.50 -26.54 -5.31
N VAL A 241 3.87 -25.64 -4.40
CA VAL A 241 4.83 -24.57 -4.67
C VAL A 241 6.23 -25.15 -4.95
N LYS A 242 6.67 -26.15 -4.17
CA LYS A 242 7.96 -26.85 -4.39
C LYS A 242 7.98 -27.60 -5.72
N GLU A 243 6.87 -28.24 -6.14
CA GLU A 243 6.76 -28.89 -7.44
C GLU A 243 6.94 -27.89 -8.61
N ASN A 244 6.56 -26.62 -8.38
CA ASN A 244 6.69 -25.54 -9.35
C ASN A 244 7.94 -24.65 -9.15
N GLY A 245 8.95 -25.17 -8.43
CA GLY A 245 10.27 -24.55 -8.30
C GLY A 245 10.40 -23.57 -7.13
N GLY A 246 9.44 -23.55 -6.20
CA GLY A 246 9.52 -22.75 -4.98
C GLY A 246 10.45 -23.35 -3.93
N THR A 247 11.08 -22.50 -3.15
CA THR A 247 11.98 -22.88 -2.06
C THR A 247 11.92 -21.86 -0.92
N ASP A 248 12.07 -22.36 0.31
CA ASP A 248 12.18 -21.58 1.54
C ASP A 248 13.62 -21.49 2.07
N ALA A 249 14.60 -21.93 1.27
CA ALA A 249 16.02 -21.90 1.64
C ALA A 249 16.57 -20.46 1.73
N GLU A 250 17.67 -20.27 2.46
CA GLU A 250 18.31 -18.95 2.65
C GLU A 250 18.70 -18.25 1.33
N ASP A 251 18.91 -19.02 0.25
CA ASP A 251 19.25 -18.54 -1.08
C ASP A 251 18.03 -18.42 -2.02
N ALA A 252 16.80 -18.48 -1.49
CA ALA A 252 15.55 -18.40 -2.27
C ALA A 252 15.50 -17.18 -3.20
N ALA A 253 16.03 -16.04 -2.79
CA ALA A 253 16.12 -14.83 -3.62
C ALA A 253 16.80 -15.07 -4.99
N SER A 254 17.59 -16.14 -5.15
CA SER A 254 18.28 -16.49 -6.39
C SER A 254 17.90 -17.87 -6.96
N THR A 255 17.20 -18.69 -6.21
CA THR A 255 16.90 -20.09 -6.56
C THR A 255 15.42 -20.40 -6.70
N ASP A 256 14.55 -19.61 -6.07
CA ASP A 256 13.09 -19.72 -6.22
C ASP A 256 12.67 -19.31 -7.64
N THR A 257 11.80 -20.11 -8.26
CA THR A 257 11.27 -19.85 -9.60
C THR A 257 9.74 -20.01 -9.66
N ALA A 258 9.06 -20.09 -8.50
CA ALA A 258 7.62 -20.34 -8.44
C ALA A 258 6.76 -19.13 -8.84
N GLN A 259 7.32 -17.91 -8.91
CA GLN A 259 6.56 -16.70 -9.21
C GLN A 259 5.70 -16.84 -10.47
N SER A 260 6.25 -17.34 -11.58
CA SER A 260 5.49 -17.49 -12.83
C SER A 260 4.30 -18.46 -12.71
N PHE A 261 4.38 -19.45 -11.82
CA PHE A 261 3.26 -20.34 -11.51
C PHE A 261 2.23 -19.60 -10.67
N LEU A 262 2.64 -18.91 -9.58
CA LEU A 262 1.77 -18.21 -8.65
C LEU A 262 1.09 -16.97 -9.28
N ASP A 263 1.69 -16.38 -10.30
CA ASP A 263 1.05 -15.33 -11.11
C ASP A 263 -0.12 -15.86 -11.97
N GLY A 264 -0.15 -17.17 -12.27
CA GLY A 264 -1.18 -17.78 -13.10
C GLY A 264 -2.13 -18.74 -12.38
N ALA A 265 -1.83 -19.15 -11.15
CA ALA A 265 -2.62 -20.10 -10.37
C ALA A 265 -2.40 -19.88 -8.87
N SER A 266 -3.44 -20.07 -8.06
CA SER A 266 -3.31 -19.99 -6.60
C SER A 266 -2.96 -21.37 -5.99
N ALA A 267 -2.18 -21.34 -4.91
CA ALA A 267 -1.81 -22.51 -4.12
C ALA A 267 -2.26 -22.34 -2.64
N GLY A 268 -3.43 -21.76 -2.42
CA GLY A 268 -3.96 -21.45 -1.10
C GLY A 268 -5.10 -22.33 -0.65
N SER A 269 -5.61 -22.03 0.56
CA SER A 269 -6.80 -22.67 1.17
C SER A 269 -8.03 -21.77 1.10
N GLY A 270 -7.93 -20.58 0.50
CA GLY A 270 -8.97 -19.56 0.50
C GLY A 270 -10.28 -19.97 -0.17
N MET A 271 -11.30 -19.13 0.00
CA MET A 271 -12.67 -19.36 -0.50
C MET A 271 -12.72 -19.40 -2.03
N TYR A 272 -11.79 -18.75 -2.71
CA TYR A 272 -11.69 -18.67 -4.17
C TYR A 272 -10.35 -19.20 -4.68
N ILE A 273 -10.33 -19.55 -5.96
CA ILE A 273 -9.12 -19.94 -6.69
C ILE A 273 -8.92 -19.01 -7.90
N LEU A 274 -7.68 -18.66 -8.18
CA LEU A 274 -7.30 -17.95 -9.40
C LEU A 274 -7.41 -18.89 -10.60
N THR A 275 -8.31 -18.57 -11.54
CA THR A 275 -8.53 -19.39 -12.76
C THR A 275 -8.03 -18.72 -14.02
N SER A 276 -7.88 -17.38 -14.02
CA SER A 276 -7.31 -16.62 -15.12
C SER A 276 -6.73 -15.30 -14.65
N TYR A 277 -5.60 -14.92 -15.24
CA TYR A 277 -5.03 -13.57 -15.13
C TYR A 277 -4.51 -13.11 -16.48
N THR A 278 -5.02 -12.01 -16.97
CA THR A 278 -4.52 -11.29 -18.14
C THR A 278 -3.98 -9.94 -17.65
N PRO A 279 -2.64 -9.72 -17.69
CA PRO A 279 -2.05 -8.47 -17.24
C PRO A 279 -2.70 -7.25 -17.91
N ASP A 280 -2.94 -6.20 -17.12
CA ASP A 280 -3.57 -4.94 -17.53
C ASP A 280 -5.01 -5.06 -18.08
N GLU A 281 -5.63 -6.24 -17.98
CA GLU A 281 -7.01 -6.46 -18.41
C GLU A 281 -7.91 -6.94 -17.27
N GLU A 282 -7.77 -8.21 -16.83
CA GLU A 282 -8.64 -8.79 -15.80
C GLU A 282 -8.02 -9.97 -15.05
N VAL A 283 -8.57 -10.19 -13.85
CA VAL A 283 -8.36 -11.40 -13.02
C VAL A 283 -9.70 -12.09 -12.83
N VAL A 284 -9.70 -13.42 -12.91
CA VAL A 284 -10.90 -14.23 -12.68
C VAL A 284 -10.68 -15.17 -11.50
N LEU A 285 -11.56 -15.06 -10.51
CA LEU A 285 -11.59 -15.96 -9.36
C LEU A 285 -12.88 -16.78 -9.40
N GLU A 286 -12.78 -18.07 -9.14
CA GLU A 286 -13.93 -18.96 -9.01
C GLU A 286 -13.93 -19.62 -7.62
N LYS A 287 -15.12 -19.98 -7.15
CA LYS A 287 -15.29 -20.61 -5.84
C LYS A 287 -14.43 -21.88 -5.72
N ASN A 288 -13.70 -21.99 -4.62
CA ASN A 288 -12.89 -23.16 -4.30
C ASN A 288 -13.80 -24.34 -3.91
N PRO A 289 -13.85 -25.43 -4.69
CA PRO A 289 -14.71 -26.59 -4.38
C PRO A 289 -14.25 -27.36 -3.13
N ASN A 290 -13.00 -27.15 -2.70
CA ASN A 290 -12.42 -27.79 -1.53
C ASN A 290 -12.37 -26.85 -0.31
N TYR A 291 -13.03 -25.68 -0.37
CA TYR A 291 -13.00 -24.74 0.76
C TYR A 291 -13.55 -25.39 2.03
N TRP A 292 -12.75 -25.37 3.08
CA TRP A 292 -13.03 -26.04 4.35
C TRP A 292 -13.99 -25.26 5.27
N GLY A 293 -14.16 -23.95 5.02
CA GLY A 293 -15.02 -23.04 5.78
C GLY A 293 -16.43 -22.87 5.18
N THR A 294 -17.12 -21.83 5.61
CA THR A 294 -18.43 -21.44 5.08
C THR A 294 -18.24 -20.42 3.97
N SER A 295 -18.77 -20.72 2.78
CA SER A 295 -18.69 -19.82 1.62
C SER A 295 -19.87 -18.86 1.56
N THR A 296 -19.66 -17.66 1.01
CA THR A 296 -20.70 -16.74 0.56
C THR A 296 -21.46 -17.31 -0.65
N ASN A 297 -22.49 -16.63 -1.11
CA ASN A 297 -23.24 -17.07 -2.28
C ASN A 297 -22.67 -16.59 -3.62
N VAL A 298 -21.56 -15.80 -3.61
CA VAL A 298 -20.86 -15.39 -4.84
C VAL A 298 -20.08 -16.58 -5.41
N ASP A 299 -20.32 -16.91 -6.67
CA ASP A 299 -19.69 -18.06 -7.32
C ASP A 299 -18.42 -17.68 -8.09
N LYS A 300 -18.33 -16.41 -8.51
CA LYS A 300 -17.25 -15.91 -9.36
C LYS A 300 -17.01 -14.42 -9.17
N TYR A 301 -15.74 -14.01 -9.16
CA TYR A 301 -15.31 -12.62 -9.30
C TYR A 301 -14.60 -12.40 -10.63
N ILE A 302 -14.88 -11.27 -11.27
CA ILE A 302 -14.12 -10.73 -12.40
C ILE A 302 -13.61 -9.37 -11.97
N LEU A 303 -12.30 -9.26 -11.72
CA LEU A 303 -11.67 -8.01 -11.33
C LEU A 303 -11.05 -7.37 -12.58
N LYS A 304 -11.61 -6.26 -13.04
CA LYS A 304 -11.20 -5.55 -14.27
C LYS A 304 -10.30 -4.37 -13.93
N ILE A 305 -9.27 -4.16 -14.72
CA ILE A 305 -8.40 -2.99 -14.59
C ILE A 305 -9.01 -1.84 -15.41
N GLN A 306 -9.57 -0.85 -14.71
CA GLN A 306 -10.22 0.34 -15.28
C GLN A 306 -9.69 1.60 -14.56
N PRO A 307 -8.59 2.21 -15.01
CA PRO A 307 -7.95 3.33 -14.31
C PRO A 307 -8.77 4.63 -14.27
N ASP A 308 -9.68 4.83 -15.23
CA ASP A 308 -10.43 6.07 -15.35
C ASP A 308 -11.68 6.07 -14.46
N ALA A 309 -11.76 7.00 -13.50
CA ALA A 309 -12.84 7.10 -12.52
C ALA A 309 -14.21 7.36 -13.17
N ASN A 310 -14.27 8.18 -14.23
CA ASN A 310 -15.54 8.43 -14.96
C ASN A 310 -16.04 7.17 -15.65
N THR A 311 -15.13 6.35 -16.18
CA THR A 311 -15.48 5.06 -16.77
C THR A 311 -16.04 4.12 -15.71
N GLN A 312 -15.42 4.03 -14.53
CA GLN A 312 -15.94 3.24 -13.41
C GLN A 312 -17.34 3.72 -12.97
N MET A 313 -17.52 5.02 -12.80
CA MET A 313 -18.81 5.62 -12.47
C MET A 313 -19.90 5.28 -13.48
N MET A 314 -19.61 5.42 -14.78
CA MET A 314 -20.59 5.13 -15.85
C MET A 314 -20.93 3.64 -15.93
N THR A 315 -19.94 2.75 -15.81
CA THR A 315 -20.15 1.30 -15.88
C THR A 315 -20.85 0.75 -14.63
N LEU A 316 -20.61 1.36 -13.45
CA LEU A 316 -21.38 1.05 -12.24
C LEU A 316 -22.84 1.50 -12.37
N SER A 317 -23.08 2.72 -12.87
CA SER A 317 -24.44 3.25 -13.09
C SER A 317 -25.24 2.43 -14.10
N SER A 318 -24.58 1.88 -15.15
CA SER A 318 -25.22 1.01 -16.15
C SER A 318 -25.41 -0.43 -15.66
N GLY A 319 -24.75 -0.85 -14.59
CA GLY A 319 -24.74 -2.22 -14.08
C GLY A 319 -23.79 -3.17 -14.82
N ASP A 320 -22.81 -2.64 -15.56
CA ASP A 320 -21.76 -3.42 -16.24
C ASP A 320 -20.63 -3.84 -15.29
N ILE A 321 -20.53 -3.17 -14.13
CA ILE A 321 -19.71 -3.56 -12.97
C ILE A 321 -20.56 -3.48 -11.70
N ASP A 322 -20.11 -4.13 -10.64
CA ASP A 322 -20.79 -4.18 -9.35
C ASP A 322 -20.09 -3.37 -8.26
N ILE A 323 -18.78 -3.19 -8.35
CA ILE A 323 -17.96 -2.45 -7.37
C ILE A 323 -16.96 -1.58 -8.11
N ALA A 324 -16.85 -0.32 -7.72
CA ALA A 324 -15.86 0.64 -8.20
C ALA A 324 -14.91 1.02 -7.07
N LEU A 325 -13.61 0.73 -7.23
CA LEU A 325 -12.57 0.95 -6.22
C LEU A 325 -11.69 2.18 -6.47
N ASN A 326 -11.96 2.96 -7.53
CA ASN A 326 -11.17 4.13 -7.90
C ASN A 326 -12.08 5.25 -8.40
N LEU A 327 -12.75 5.90 -7.45
CA LEU A 327 -13.61 7.05 -7.71
C LEU A 327 -13.01 8.31 -7.09
N THR A 328 -13.34 9.46 -7.66
CA THR A 328 -13.02 10.77 -7.12
C THR A 328 -14.27 11.36 -6.46
N ASP A 329 -14.10 12.39 -5.62
CA ASP A 329 -15.22 13.09 -4.97
C ASP A 329 -16.26 13.58 -5.98
N ASP A 330 -15.83 14.09 -7.15
CA ASP A 330 -16.74 14.53 -8.22
C ASP A 330 -17.59 13.36 -8.76
N THR A 331 -16.98 12.19 -8.99
CA THR A 331 -17.69 11.01 -9.49
C THR A 331 -18.59 10.38 -8.42
N LEU A 332 -18.19 10.43 -7.15
CA LEU A 332 -19.02 10.00 -6.02
C LEU A 332 -20.25 10.89 -5.86
N GLU A 333 -20.09 12.22 -5.99
CA GLU A 333 -21.21 13.16 -5.92
C GLU A 333 -22.24 12.91 -7.03
N GLU A 334 -21.79 12.57 -8.27
CA GLU A 334 -22.68 12.20 -9.36
C GLU A 334 -23.43 10.89 -9.10
N LEU A 335 -22.86 9.96 -8.32
CA LEU A 335 -23.50 8.69 -7.94
C LEU A 335 -24.49 8.84 -6.78
N LYS A 336 -24.41 9.91 -5.98
CA LYS A 336 -25.32 10.14 -4.86
C LYS A 336 -26.78 10.17 -5.33
N GLY A 337 -27.58 9.24 -4.80
CA GLY A 337 -29.01 9.12 -5.12
C GLY A 337 -29.32 8.29 -6.38
N ALA A 338 -28.37 7.62 -6.99
CA ALA A 338 -28.64 6.60 -8.02
C ALA A 338 -29.38 5.40 -7.39
N GLU A 339 -30.49 4.95 -8.01
CA GLU A 339 -31.39 3.95 -7.42
C GLU A 339 -30.73 2.57 -7.20
N ASN A 340 -29.70 2.24 -7.97
CA ASN A 340 -29.02 0.94 -7.97
C ASN A 340 -27.60 0.97 -7.42
N VAL A 341 -27.18 2.08 -6.81
CA VAL A 341 -25.84 2.28 -6.24
C VAL A 341 -25.97 2.60 -4.76
N GLU A 342 -25.12 1.98 -3.95
CA GLU A 342 -24.87 2.30 -2.56
C GLU A 342 -23.41 2.75 -2.42
N ILE A 343 -23.11 3.67 -1.50
CA ILE A 343 -21.76 4.12 -1.19
C ILE A 343 -21.47 3.71 0.25
N THR A 344 -20.38 2.98 0.44
CA THR A 344 -19.84 2.65 1.75
C THR A 344 -18.73 3.63 2.07
N ASP A 345 -18.88 4.33 3.18
CA ASP A 345 -17.93 5.30 3.70
C ASP A 345 -17.09 4.68 4.81
N GLY A 346 -15.82 5.07 4.89
CA GLY A 346 -14.88 4.62 5.91
C GLY A 346 -13.66 5.51 5.98
N LEU A 347 -12.62 5.02 6.65
CA LEU A 347 -11.34 5.71 6.77
C LEU A 347 -10.21 4.83 6.22
N THR A 348 -9.28 5.45 5.53
CA THR A 348 -8.00 4.81 5.22
C THR A 348 -7.12 4.77 6.48
N LYS A 349 -6.02 4.02 6.44
CA LYS A 349 -4.97 4.10 7.46
C LYS A 349 -3.86 5.10 7.06
N MET A 350 -4.19 6.07 6.20
CA MET A 350 -3.27 7.16 5.82
C MET A 350 -3.50 8.41 6.64
N ILE A 351 -2.41 9.00 7.15
CA ILE A 351 -2.43 10.29 7.83
C ILE A 351 -1.60 11.32 7.07
N GLY A 352 -2.17 12.50 6.89
CA GLY A 352 -1.45 13.70 6.48
C GLY A 352 -0.90 14.43 7.70
N PHE A 353 0.32 14.93 7.60
CA PHE A 353 0.97 15.62 8.71
C PHE A 353 1.88 16.75 8.23
N VAL A 354 2.08 17.71 9.11
CA VAL A 354 3.13 18.72 9.00
C VAL A 354 4.36 18.21 9.74
N MET A 355 5.53 18.28 9.10
CA MET A 355 6.82 17.93 9.71
C MET A 355 7.71 19.18 9.79
N MET A 356 8.31 19.39 10.95
CA MET A 356 9.26 20.45 11.26
C MET A 356 10.58 19.85 11.73
N ASN A 357 11.69 20.15 11.08
CA ASN A 357 12.98 19.57 11.44
C ASN A 357 13.55 20.23 12.71
N MET A 358 13.91 19.43 13.69
CA MET A 358 14.48 19.89 14.96
C MET A 358 15.97 20.23 14.87
N ASP A 359 16.65 19.83 13.78
CA ASP A 359 18.01 20.32 13.50
C ASP A 359 17.93 21.75 12.97
N GLU A 360 18.52 22.70 13.72
CA GLU A 360 18.55 24.14 13.37
C GLU A 360 19.14 24.40 11.98
N GLN A 361 20.05 23.53 11.53
CA GLN A 361 20.65 23.64 10.21
C GLN A 361 19.60 23.56 9.09
N TYR A 362 18.58 22.73 9.26
CA TYR A 362 17.53 22.50 8.26
C TYR A 362 16.23 23.20 8.61
N GLY A 363 15.79 23.12 9.86
CA GLY A 363 14.53 23.69 10.34
C GLY A 363 14.57 25.20 10.54
N GLY A 364 15.75 25.79 10.84
CA GLY A 364 15.82 27.19 11.20
C GLY A 364 14.85 27.54 12.33
N PRO A 365 13.98 28.56 12.18
CA PRO A 365 13.03 28.95 13.23
C PRO A 365 12.04 27.84 13.64
N VAL A 366 11.65 26.93 12.74
CA VAL A 366 10.69 25.86 13.07
C VAL A 366 11.34 24.70 13.85
N SER A 367 12.65 24.73 14.09
CA SER A 367 13.31 23.78 14.97
C SER A 367 13.03 24.06 16.46
N ASP A 368 12.57 25.28 16.82
CA ASP A 368 12.23 25.64 18.20
C ASP A 368 10.91 25.00 18.62
N PRO A 369 10.87 24.22 19.73
CA PRO A 369 9.65 23.58 20.22
C PRO A 369 8.49 24.55 20.50
N ASN A 370 8.75 25.80 20.92
CA ASN A 370 7.69 26.80 21.13
C ASN A 370 7.11 27.30 19.82
N VAL A 371 7.94 27.41 18.76
CA VAL A 371 7.47 27.70 17.40
C VAL A 371 6.61 26.54 16.88
N GLN A 372 7.01 25.29 17.13
CA GLN A 372 6.21 24.12 16.78
C GLN A 372 4.84 24.12 17.47
N LYS A 373 4.80 24.45 18.77
CA LYS A 373 3.53 24.65 19.52
C LYS A 373 2.68 25.78 18.94
N ALA A 374 3.30 26.91 18.59
CA ALA A 374 2.59 28.03 17.96
C ALA A 374 1.95 27.62 16.62
N ILE A 375 2.71 26.92 15.76
CA ILE A 375 2.20 26.38 14.49
C ILE A 375 1.02 25.46 14.74
N ARG A 376 1.14 24.51 15.68
CA ARG A 376 0.09 23.56 16.04
C ARG A 376 -1.22 24.25 16.46
N LYS A 377 -1.14 25.35 17.25
CA LYS A 377 -2.29 26.15 17.67
C LYS A 377 -2.86 27.06 16.59
N ALA A 378 -2.11 27.35 15.53
CA ALA A 378 -2.53 28.23 14.44
C ALA A 378 -3.31 27.53 13.34
N LEU A 379 -3.19 26.19 13.20
CA LEU A 379 -3.83 25.45 12.12
C LEU A 379 -5.36 25.39 12.30
N ASP A 380 -6.10 25.65 11.23
CA ASP A 380 -7.54 25.46 11.13
C ASP A 380 -7.84 24.02 10.68
N TYR A 381 -7.91 23.10 11.63
CA TYR A 381 -8.15 21.68 11.38
C TYR A 381 -9.49 21.42 10.67
N SER A 382 -10.52 22.20 10.97
CA SER A 382 -11.82 22.05 10.30
C SER A 382 -11.75 22.45 8.84
N GLY A 383 -11.02 23.52 8.50
CA GLY A 383 -10.76 23.95 7.14
C GLY A 383 -9.89 22.94 6.37
N ILE A 384 -8.93 22.29 7.03
CA ILE A 384 -8.14 21.20 6.43
C ILE A 384 -9.03 20.01 6.12
N ARG A 385 -9.90 19.56 7.03
CA ARG A 385 -10.86 18.47 6.76
C ARG A 385 -11.76 18.77 5.57
N MET A 386 -12.20 20.02 5.39
CA MET A 386 -13.01 20.40 4.22
C MET A 386 -12.27 20.28 2.89
N ILE A 387 -10.94 20.48 2.90
CA ILE A 387 -10.09 20.29 1.69
C ILE A 387 -9.91 18.80 1.40
N CYS A 388 -9.81 17.98 2.45
CA CYS A 388 -9.60 16.54 2.33
C CYS A 388 -10.87 15.75 1.97
N GLY A 389 -12.04 16.38 1.93
CA GLY A 389 -13.31 15.73 1.57
C GLY A 389 -14.17 15.27 2.74
N GLU A 390 -15.40 14.86 2.42
CA GLU A 390 -16.39 14.37 3.38
C GLU A 390 -15.88 13.09 4.06
N GLY A 391 -16.07 12.96 5.37
CA GLY A 391 -15.60 11.81 6.16
C GLY A 391 -14.17 11.93 6.69
N THR A 392 -13.40 12.94 6.29
CA THR A 392 -12.07 13.18 6.86
C THR A 392 -12.16 13.47 8.36
N VAL A 393 -11.30 12.82 9.15
CA VAL A 393 -11.10 13.09 10.57
C VAL A 393 -9.71 13.67 10.83
N THR A 394 -9.52 14.28 11.99
CA THR A 394 -8.19 14.70 12.44
C THR A 394 -7.85 13.88 13.68
N PRO A 395 -7.02 12.84 13.57
CA PRO A 395 -6.64 12.02 14.72
C PRO A 395 -6.11 12.85 15.88
N TYR A 396 -6.40 12.41 17.11
CA TYR A 396 -5.90 13.06 18.32
C TYR A 396 -4.39 13.28 18.26
N SER A 397 -3.65 12.27 17.82
CA SER A 397 -2.20 12.35 17.62
C SER A 397 -1.77 11.41 16.46
N ILE A 398 -0.63 10.73 16.57
CA ILE A 398 -0.07 9.90 15.50
C ILE A 398 -0.81 8.59 15.27
N ILE A 399 -1.60 8.08 16.22
CA ILE A 399 -2.35 6.84 16.07
C ILE A 399 -3.75 7.18 15.55
N GLN A 400 -4.00 6.77 14.33
CA GLN A 400 -5.24 7.06 13.62
C GLN A 400 -6.41 6.20 14.11
N GLU A 401 -7.61 6.66 13.77
CA GLU A 401 -8.84 5.93 14.04
C GLU A 401 -8.85 4.57 13.32
N GLY A 402 -9.41 3.57 14.00
CA GLY A 402 -9.42 2.17 13.56
C GLY A 402 -8.17 1.38 13.97
N PHE A 403 -7.28 1.94 14.78
CA PHE A 403 -6.20 1.21 15.45
C PHE A 403 -6.46 1.06 16.95
N MET A 404 -5.95 -0.04 17.51
CA MET A 404 -5.89 -0.22 18.96
C MET A 404 -5.24 1.00 19.63
N GLY A 405 -5.81 1.47 20.72
CA GLY A 405 -5.28 2.59 21.50
C GLY A 405 -5.52 3.96 20.86
N SER A 406 -6.24 4.07 19.73
CA SER A 406 -6.61 5.38 19.19
C SER A 406 -7.46 6.17 20.18
N LYS A 407 -7.15 7.44 20.35
CA LYS A 407 -7.92 8.37 21.21
C LYS A 407 -9.00 9.12 20.44
N GLY A 408 -9.27 8.73 19.18
CA GLY A 408 -10.26 9.37 18.31
C GLY A 408 -9.81 10.73 17.78
N ASP A 409 -10.76 11.62 17.55
CA ASP A 409 -10.52 12.91 16.93
C ASP A 409 -9.91 13.96 17.87
N ARG A 410 -9.11 14.85 17.27
CA ARG A 410 -8.70 16.10 17.92
C ARG A 410 -9.93 17.02 18.10
N PRO A 411 -10.13 17.64 19.28
CA PRO A 411 -11.21 18.57 19.48
C PRO A 411 -11.18 19.77 18.52
N ASP A 412 -12.35 20.18 18.00
CA ASP A 412 -12.48 21.30 17.05
C ASP A 412 -12.03 22.66 17.62
N ASP A 413 -12.10 22.85 18.93
CA ASP A 413 -11.70 24.08 19.63
C ASP A 413 -10.21 24.13 19.98
N TYR A 414 -9.41 23.21 19.43
CA TYR A 414 -7.96 23.18 19.66
C TYR A 414 -7.23 24.39 19.06
N THR A 415 -7.69 24.90 17.91
CA THR A 415 -7.14 26.09 17.25
C THR A 415 -7.29 27.34 18.10
N ASN A 416 -6.18 28.04 18.37
CA ASN A 416 -6.18 29.25 19.17
C ASN A 416 -5.11 30.26 18.68
N ILE A 417 -5.54 31.18 17.83
CA ILE A 417 -4.64 32.17 17.17
C ILE A 417 -3.94 33.11 18.16
N GLU A 418 -4.63 33.52 19.24
CA GLU A 418 -4.03 34.42 20.22
C GLU A 418 -2.98 33.71 21.09
N GLU A 419 -3.21 32.45 21.47
CA GLU A 419 -2.23 31.62 22.13
C GLU A 419 -1.03 31.34 21.20
N ALA A 420 -1.28 31.03 19.92
CA ALA A 420 -0.24 30.82 18.91
C ALA A 420 0.68 32.05 18.76
N LYS A 421 0.11 33.26 18.71
CA LYS A 421 0.90 34.53 18.68
C LYS A 421 1.73 34.73 19.94
N GLN A 422 1.18 34.38 21.12
CA GLN A 422 1.91 34.49 22.37
C GLN A 422 3.09 33.51 22.42
N LEU A 423 2.87 32.26 22.03
CA LEU A 423 3.92 31.24 21.94
C LEU A 423 5.02 31.66 20.97
N LEU A 424 4.66 32.24 19.83
CA LEU A 424 5.61 32.72 18.83
C LEU A 424 6.43 33.91 19.38
N ALA A 425 5.80 34.83 20.09
CA ALA A 425 6.47 35.94 20.75
C ALA A 425 7.43 35.47 21.86
N ASP A 426 7.02 34.48 22.66
CA ASP A 426 7.84 33.89 23.73
C ASP A 426 9.05 33.14 23.15
N ALA A 427 8.92 32.57 21.94
CA ALA A 427 10.01 31.99 21.15
C ALA A 427 10.97 33.03 20.55
N GLY A 428 10.69 34.32 20.70
CA GLY A 428 11.54 35.41 20.19
C GLY A 428 11.16 35.96 18.82
N TYR A 429 10.00 35.57 18.28
CA TYR A 429 9.49 36.00 16.97
C TYR A 429 8.17 36.80 17.08
N PRO A 430 8.12 37.92 17.84
CA PRO A 430 6.87 38.67 18.04
C PRO A 430 6.30 39.29 16.76
N ASP A 431 7.14 39.52 15.73
CA ASP A 431 6.75 40.05 14.43
C ASP A 431 6.66 38.94 13.35
N GLY A 432 6.80 37.66 13.74
CA GLY A 432 6.86 36.52 12.82
C GLY A 432 8.21 36.37 12.11
N PHE A 433 8.22 35.51 11.09
CA PHE A 433 9.40 35.23 10.25
C PHE A 433 8.98 34.67 8.89
N SER A 434 9.93 34.57 7.93
CA SER A 434 9.72 33.85 6.68
C SER A 434 10.44 32.52 6.70
N VAL A 435 9.81 31.48 6.12
CA VAL A 435 10.36 30.12 6.04
C VAL A 435 9.97 29.44 4.74
N ASP A 436 10.87 28.63 4.17
CA ASP A 436 10.57 27.77 3.03
C ASP A 436 9.89 26.49 3.51
N MET A 437 8.79 26.11 2.85
CA MET A 437 8.14 24.81 2.98
C MET A 437 8.32 24.05 1.67
N THR A 438 9.10 22.96 1.70
CA THR A 438 9.29 22.12 0.52
C THR A 438 8.20 21.06 0.48
N VAL A 439 7.49 20.93 -0.65
CA VAL A 439 6.34 20.01 -0.82
C VAL A 439 6.52 19.17 -2.07
N SER A 440 6.17 17.91 -2.00
CA SER A 440 6.20 16.99 -3.14
C SER A 440 4.97 17.13 -4.04
N ASP A 441 5.10 16.60 -5.27
CA ASP A 441 4.04 16.40 -6.25
C ASP A 441 3.19 15.13 -5.99
N LEU A 442 3.30 14.55 -4.80
CA LEU A 442 2.49 13.41 -4.38
C LEU A 442 1.09 13.84 -3.94
N ASP A 443 0.18 12.88 -3.94
CA ASP A 443 -1.15 13.01 -3.36
C ASP A 443 -1.39 11.94 -2.28
N MET A 444 -2.32 12.22 -1.37
CA MET A 444 -2.82 11.31 -0.35
C MET A 444 -4.26 10.92 -0.71
N GLU A 445 -4.45 9.75 -1.35
CA GLU A 445 -5.76 9.28 -1.83
C GLU A 445 -6.52 10.35 -2.64
N GLY A 446 -5.83 10.98 -3.60
CA GLY A 446 -6.37 12.04 -4.45
C GLY A 446 -6.23 13.46 -3.90
N ILE A 447 -5.90 13.64 -2.62
CA ILE A 447 -5.71 14.93 -1.98
C ILE A 447 -4.30 15.44 -2.26
N GLN A 448 -4.18 16.54 -3.01
CA GLN A 448 -2.87 17.09 -3.36
C GLN A 448 -2.15 17.69 -2.15
N LEU A 449 -0.91 17.27 -1.89
CA LEU A 449 -0.10 17.84 -0.79
C LEU A 449 0.14 19.35 -0.96
N THR A 450 0.14 19.85 -2.19
CA THR A 450 0.27 21.29 -2.48
C THR A 450 -0.93 22.09 -2.00
N ASP A 451 -2.14 21.52 -2.02
CA ASP A 451 -3.35 22.19 -1.54
C ASP A 451 -3.35 22.26 0.00
N LEU A 452 -2.92 21.19 0.65
CA LEU A 452 -2.71 21.17 2.11
C LEU A 452 -1.63 22.17 2.53
N ALA A 453 -0.52 22.25 1.79
CA ALA A 453 0.54 23.21 2.05
C ALA A 453 0.05 24.66 1.89
N GLN A 454 -0.78 24.95 0.88
CA GLN A 454 -1.38 26.28 0.72
C GLN A 454 -2.27 26.64 1.90
N LYS A 455 -3.08 25.69 2.40
CA LYS A 455 -3.92 25.91 3.59
C LYS A 455 -3.07 26.17 4.84
N VAL A 456 -2.03 25.38 5.06
CA VAL A 456 -1.08 25.61 6.18
C VAL A 456 -0.44 27.00 6.07
N LYS A 457 0.01 27.41 4.88
CA LYS A 457 0.54 28.77 4.64
C LYS A 457 -0.47 29.85 5.00
N ASP A 458 -1.71 29.70 4.57
CA ASP A 458 -2.77 30.69 4.82
C ASP A 458 -3.06 30.81 6.34
N ASP A 459 -3.10 29.68 7.05
CA ASP A 459 -3.27 29.66 8.50
C ASP A 459 -2.11 30.31 9.24
N LEU A 460 -0.88 29.99 8.90
CA LEU A 460 0.32 30.52 9.52
C LEU A 460 0.52 32.03 9.26
N SER A 461 -0.01 32.54 8.16
CA SER A 461 -0.01 33.98 7.88
C SER A 461 -0.72 34.80 8.95
N GLN A 462 -1.72 34.20 9.65
CA GLN A 462 -2.50 34.85 10.72
C GLN A 462 -1.66 35.14 11.97
N ILE A 463 -0.55 34.41 12.15
CA ILE A 463 0.38 34.59 13.27
C ILE A 463 1.70 35.25 12.85
N GLY A 464 1.79 35.74 11.60
CA GLY A 464 2.96 36.43 11.06
C GLY A 464 4.04 35.53 10.48
N ILE A 465 3.79 34.24 10.32
CA ILE A 465 4.74 33.35 9.59
C ILE A 465 4.42 33.41 8.11
N ASP A 466 5.40 33.89 7.30
CA ASP A 466 5.30 33.97 5.85
C ASP A 466 5.96 32.72 5.22
N VAL A 467 5.13 31.78 4.79
CA VAL A 467 5.58 30.52 4.20
C VAL A 467 5.80 30.68 2.69
N ASN A 468 7.01 30.39 2.21
CA ASN A 468 7.31 30.26 0.80
C ASN A 468 7.24 28.79 0.38
N ILE A 469 6.23 28.42 -0.42
CA ILE A 469 6.07 27.03 -0.87
C ILE A 469 7.03 26.78 -2.03
N VAL A 470 7.89 25.77 -1.87
CA VAL A 470 8.82 25.26 -2.87
C VAL A 470 8.38 23.85 -3.28
N THR A 471 7.94 23.68 -4.53
CA THR A 471 7.52 22.37 -5.03
C THR A 471 8.70 21.64 -5.65
N GLU A 472 8.94 20.40 -5.22
CA GLU A 472 9.97 19.53 -5.76
C GLU A 472 9.37 18.13 -6.00
N ALA A 473 9.58 17.58 -7.21
CA ALA A 473 9.08 16.24 -7.52
C ALA A 473 9.78 15.18 -6.66
N TRP A 474 9.03 14.15 -6.23
CA TRP A 474 9.55 13.06 -5.41
C TRP A 474 10.83 12.46 -5.97
N ALA A 475 10.84 12.14 -7.27
CA ALA A 475 11.98 11.53 -7.96
C ALA A 475 13.11 12.51 -8.32
N ALA A 476 12.91 13.84 -8.13
CA ALA A 476 13.91 14.85 -8.49
C ALA A 476 14.86 15.22 -7.34
N GLY A 477 14.57 14.77 -6.12
CA GLY A 477 15.39 15.05 -4.94
C GLY A 477 14.62 15.06 -3.63
N TYR A 478 13.31 15.38 -3.68
CA TYR A 478 12.49 15.44 -2.47
C TYR A 478 12.54 14.12 -1.68
N GLY A 479 12.36 12.95 -2.35
CA GLY A 479 12.38 11.66 -1.70
C GLY A 479 13.70 11.35 -0.98
N ASP A 480 14.83 11.76 -1.57
CA ASP A 480 16.14 11.58 -0.95
C ASP A 480 16.33 12.55 0.22
N ALA A 481 15.94 13.83 0.07
CA ALA A 481 15.98 14.81 1.14
C ALA A 481 15.11 14.39 2.34
N TYR A 482 13.91 13.87 2.08
CA TYR A 482 13.01 13.33 3.10
C TYR A 482 13.64 12.15 3.87
N ARG A 483 14.16 11.14 3.13
CA ARG A 483 14.77 9.95 3.76
C ARG A 483 16.03 10.28 4.55
N ASN A 484 16.80 11.26 4.07
CA ASN A 484 18.06 11.67 4.72
C ASN A 484 17.86 12.69 5.85
N GLY A 485 16.61 13.14 6.15
CA GLY A 485 16.30 14.07 7.21
C GLY A 485 16.84 15.49 6.95
N THR A 486 16.91 15.93 5.69
CA THR A 486 17.42 17.24 5.30
C THR A 486 16.33 18.24 4.88
N LEU A 487 15.05 17.83 4.88
CA LEU A 487 13.93 18.74 4.73
C LEU A 487 13.70 19.52 6.03
N GLY A 488 13.56 20.84 5.94
CA GLY A 488 13.36 21.70 7.10
C GLY A 488 11.90 21.76 7.57
N PHE A 489 10.99 22.01 6.62
CA PHE A 489 9.56 22.16 6.86
C PHE A 489 8.77 21.61 5.68
N THR A 490 7.78 20.75 5.92
CA THR A 490 7.02 20.10 4.85
C THR A 490 5.63 19.66 5.30
N VAL A 491 4.73 19.46 4.33
CA VAL A 491 3.51 18.65 4.47
C VAL A 491 3.76 17.32 3.77
N MET A 492 3.42 16.22 4.44
CA MET A 492 3.64 14.88 3.96
C MET A 492 2.51 13.96 4.42
N TYR A 493 2.44 12.76 3.87
CA TYR A 493 1.56 11.70 4.37
C TYR A 493 2.34 10.44 4.73
N TRP A 494 1.72 9.60 5.54
CA TRP A 494 2.21 8.26 5.90
C TRP A 494 1.10 7.23 5.72
N GLY A 495 1.35 6.22 4.92
CA GLY A 495 0.57 5.01 4.84
C GLY A 495 1.17 3.92 5.71
N VAL A 496 0.37 2.98 6.14
CA VAL A 496 0.83 1.88 7.00
C VAL A 496 1.35 0.72 6.17
N ASP A 497 2.47 0.15 6.61
CA ASP A 497 3.06 -1.03 5.98
C ASP A 497 2.32 -2.31 6.35
N TYR A 498 1.75 -2.37 7.56
CA TYR A 498 0.85 -3.43 8.06
C TYR A 498 -0.12 -2.82 9.07
N SER A 499 -1.28 -3.45 9.26
CA SER A 499 -2.36 -2.87 10.07
C SER A 499 -2.12 -3.06 11.56
N ASP A 500 -1.24 -2.23 12.11
CA ASP A 500 -0.92 -2.19 13.53
C ASP A 500 -0.40 -0.82 13.96
N PRO A 501 -0.76 -0.32 15.17
CA PRO A 501 -0.28 0.97 15.67
C PRO A 501 1.25 1.04 15.83
N ASN A 502 1.98 -0.08 15.87
CA ASN A 502 3.44 -0.05 15.96
C ASN A 502 4.11 0.62 14.76
N VAL A 503 3.47 0.65 13.57
CA VAL A 503 4.00 1.40 12.43
C VAL A 503 4.09 2.90 12.72
N GLN A 504 3.30 3.41 13.65
CA GLN A 504 3.32 4.81 14.09
C GLN A 504 4.42 5.10 15.13
N LEU A 505 4.98 4.08 15.77
CA LEU A 505 6.10 4.24 16.69
C LEU A 505 7.37 4.72 15.96
N GLU A 506 7.44 4.58 14.64
CA GLU A 506 8.51 5.13 13.81
C GLU A 506 8.57 6.67 13.85
N PHE A 507 7.50 7.35 14.29
CA PHE A 507 7.47 8.79 14.51
C PHE A 507 8.12 9.22 15.83
N LEU A 508 8.36 8.31 16.77
CA LEU A 508 8.98 8.62 18.06
C LEU A 508 10.46 9.03 17.91
N PRO A 509 11.02 9.69 18.94
CA PRO A 509 12.43 10.05 18.98
C PRO A 509 13.34 8.82 18.75
N GLY A 510 14.17 8.88 17.72
CA GLY A 510 15.04 7.77 17.35
C GLY A 510 14.42 6.73 16.41
N GLY A 511 13.11 6.74 16.18
CA GLY A 511 12.44 5.96 15.11
C GLY A 511 12.85 6.46 13.71
N THR A 512 12.51 5.71 12.67
CA THR A 512 12.91 6.04 11.29
C THR A 512 12.35 7.38 10.84
N VAL A 513 11.06 7.64 11.11
CA VAL A 513 10.39 8.90 10.74
C VAL A 513 10.83 10.03 11.68
N GLY A 514 10.98 9.76 12.98
CA GLY A 514 11.53 10.72 13.95
C GLY A 514 12.88 11.26 13.54
N LYS A 515 13.80 10.39 13.11
CA LYS A 515 15.14 10.78 12.60
C LYS A 515 15.07 11.68 11.36
N ARG A 516 14.06 11.51 10.49
CA ARG A 516 13.86 12.38 9.32
C ARG A 516 13.53 13.82 9.71
N ALA A 517 12.94 14.00 10.89
CA ALA A 517 12.69 15.30 11.50
C ALA A 517 13.81 15.76 12.46
N GLY A 518 14.97 15.12 12.44
CA GLY A 518 16.06 15.41 13.37
C GLY A 518 15.74 15.08 14.84
N TRP A 519 14.67 14.32 15.11
CA TRP A 519 14.24 13.97 16.47
C TRP A 519 14.91 12.69 16.93
N THR A 520 15.92 12.83 17.78
CA THR A 520 16.73 11.71 18.27
C THR A 520 16.35 11.34 19.71
N ALA A 521 16.68 10.13 20.11
CA ALA A 521 16.42 9.66 21.47
C ALA A 521 17.18 10.46 22.57
N GLU A 522 18.25 11.18 22.20
CA GLU A 522 18.96 12.07 23.14
C GLU A 522 18.18 13.36 23.41
N ILE A 523 17.31 13.79 22.46
CA ILE A 523 16.48 14.99 22.61
C ILE A 523 15.33 14.70 23.57
N ASP A 524 14.68 13.55 23.44
CA ASP A 524 13.57 13.12 24.28
C ASP A 524 13.71 11.64 24.67
N PRO A 525 14.54 11.32 25.67
CA PRO A 525 14.76 9.94 26.09
C PRO A 525 13.56 9.29 26.77
N GLU A 526 12.65 10.08 27.36
CA GLU A 526 11.44 9.57 28.03
C GLU A 526 10.47 9.01 26.98
N LEU A 527 10.14 9.79 25.95
CA LEU A 527 9.26 9.35 24.88
C LEU A 527 9.92 8.25 24.03
N ALA A 528 11.24 8.30 23.79
CA ALA A 528 11.98 7.23 23.14
C ALA A 528 11.90 5.90 23.91
N GLY A 529 11.84 5.94 25.26
CA GLY A 529 11.66 4.76 26.11
C GLY A 529 10.31 4.08 25.91
N MET A 530 9.25 4.84 25.63
CA MET A 530 7.90 4.30 25.39
C MET A 530 7.82 3.43 24.14
N TYR A 531 8.70 3.60 23.16
CA TYR A 531 8.84 2.68 22.02
C TYR A 531 9.10 1.24 22.51
N THR A 532 10.11 1.06 23.37
CA THR A 532 10.46 -0.26 23.90
C THR A 532 9.33 -0.85 24.75
N GLU A 533 8.63 -0.01 25.52
CA GLU A 533 7.49 -0.45 26.32
C GLU A 533 6.33 -0.93 25.44
N ALA A 534 6.00 -0.19 24.37
CA ALA A 534 4.96 -0.57 23.44
C ALA A 534 5.29 -1.88 22.70
N MET A 535 6.54 -2.04 22.24
CA MET A 535 7.00 -3.26 21.57
C MET A 535 6.95 -4.49 22.47
N ALA A 536 7.23 -4.33 23.77
CA ALA A 536 7.25 -5.43 24.74
C ALA A 536 5.86 -5.79 25.29
N ALA A 537 4.85 -4.96 25.08
CA ALA A 537 3.50 -5.15 25.63
C ALA A 537 2.70 -6.17 24.79
N THR A 538 2.67 -7.43 25.23
CA THR A 538 1.90 -8.51 24.58
C THR A 538 0.46 -8.61 25.09
N ASP A 539 0.12 -7.93 26.20
CA ASP A 539 -1.23 -7.79 26.73
C ASP A 539 -1.90 -6.55 26.13
N ASN A 540 -3.11 -6.70 25.58
CA ASN A 540 -3.81 -5.64 24.86
C ASN A 540 -4.13 -4.43 25.73
N ASP A 541 -4.51 -4.61 27.01
CA ASP A 541 -4.86 -3.49 27.91
C ASP A 541 -3.59 -2.69 28.26
N ALA A 542 -2.50 -3.39 28.57
CA ALA A 542 -1.20 -2.77 28.84
C ALA A 542 -0.67 -2.02 27.61
N ARG A 543 -0.79 -2.63 26.42
CA ARG A 543 -0.38 -2.02 25.16
C ARG A 543 -1.19 -0.77 24.85
N THR A 544 -2.52 -0.84 24.97
CA THR A 544 -3.42 0.30 24.79
C THR A 544 -3.00 1.48 25.67
N GLN A 545 -2.71 1.23 26.95
CA GLN A 545 -2.30 2.30 27.86
C GLN A 545 -0.97 2.98 27.46
N VAL A 546 0.01 2.21 26.98
CA VAL A 546 1.27 2.80 26.49
C VAL A 546 1.02 3.63 25.24
N LEU A 547 0.21 3.14 24.30
CA LEU A 547 -0.13 3.85 23.06
C LEU A 547 -0.91 5.16 23.35
N GLU A 548 -1.81 5.17 24.33
CA GLU A 548 -2.50 6.37 24.79
C GLU A 548 -1.51 7.38 25.41
N ASN A 549 -0.58 6.92 26.24
CA ASN A 549 0.44 7.78 26.86
C ASN A 549 1.36 8.43 25.80
N ILE A 550 1.74 7.68 24.77
CA ILE A 550 2.51 8.20 23.62
C ILE A 550 1.72 9.31 22.92
N GLN A 551 0.44 9.09 22.66
CA GLN A 551 -0.40 10.10 22.02
C GLN A 551 -0.52 11.36 22.87
N ASP A 552 -0.68 11.23 24.19
CA ASP A 552 -0.73 12.39 25.10
C ASP A 552 0.56 13.19 25.07
N ALA A 553 1.71 12.53 25.06
CA ALA A 553 3.00 13.19 24.97
C ALA A 553 3.16 13.94 23.63
N MET A 554 2.71 13.35 22.52
CA MET A 554 2.84 13.94 21.18
C MET A 554 1.69 14.90 20.81
N TYR A 555 0.65 15.03 21.62
CA TYR A 555 -0.48 15.90 21.34
C TYR A 555 -0.11 17.37 21.32
N GLU A 556 0.71 17.81 22.27
CA GLU A 556 1.14 19.20 22.43
C GLU A 556 2.58 19.43 21.94
N ASP A 557 3.39 18.40 21.86
CA ASP A 557 4.84 18.49 21.62
C ASP A 557 5.30 17.66 20.40
N GLY A 558 6.52 17.94 19.98
CA GLY A 558 7.20 17.21 18.92
C GLY A 558 7.05 17.83 17.53
N PRO A 559 7.88 17.35 16.58
CA PRO A 559 8.02 17.95 15.26
C PRO A 559 6.92 17.54 14.26
N PHE A 560 5.97 16.72 14.67
CA PHE A 560 4.90 16.22 13.82
C PHE A 560 3.54 16.75 14.26
N ILE A 561 2.76 17.26 13.33
CA ILE A 561 1.37 17.67 13.56
C ILE A 561 0.50 16.88 12.61
N VAL A 562 -0.23 15.88 13.10
CA VAL A 562 -1.24 15.18 12.30
C VAL A 562 -2.39 16.14 12.00
N ILE A 563 -2.72 16.29 10.73
CA ILE A 563 -3.71 17.26 10.23
C ILE A 563 -4.94 16.60 9.61
N ALA A 564 -4.82 15.38 9.11
CA ALA A 564 -5.93 14.64 8.53
C ALA A 564 -5.65 13.14 8.51
N GLN A 565 -6.71 12.35 8.60
CA GLN A 565 -6.75 10.95 8.16
C GLN A 565 -7.72 10.89 6.99
N ALA A 566 -7.24 10.38 5.84
CA ALA A 566 -8.00 10.41 4.60
C ALA A 566 -9.24 9.52 4.67
N PRO A 567 -10.38 9.98 4.12
CA PRO A 567 -11.57 9.14 3.97
C PRO A 567 -11.35 8.04 2.94
N ALA A 568 -12.19 7.03 2.98
CA ALA A 568 -12.30 6.01 1.96
C ALA A 568 -13.75 5.87 1.53
N HIS A 569 -13.98 5.75 0.23
CA HIS A 569 -15.31 5.61 -0.34
C HIS A 569 -15.32 4.50 -1.38
N ILE A 570 -16.29 3.59 -1.27
CA ILE A 570 -16.48 2.50 -2.23
C ILE A 570 -17.92 2.54 -2.72
N ALA A 571 -18.11 2.78 -4.01
CA ALA A 571 -19.43 2.70 -4.61
C ALA A 571 -19.69 1.29 -5.17
N HIS A 572 -20.86 0.75 -4.88
CA HIS A 572 -21.21 -0.60 -5.27
C HIS A 572 -22.69 -0.75 -5.64
N SER A 573 -23.00 -1.80 -6.39
CA SER A 573 -24.36 -2.15 -6.74
C SER A 573 -25.20 -2.47 -5.50
N SER A 574 -26.40 -1.92 -5.40
CA SER A 574 -27.34 -2.20 -4.31
C SER A 574 -27.79 -3.67 -4.25
N ARG A 575 -27.47 -4.51 -5.26
CA ARG A 575 -27.67 -5.95 -5.24
C ARG A 575 -26.70 -6.70 -4.32
N LEU A 576 -25.62 -6.03 -3.88
CA LEU A 576 -24.63 -6.60 -2.99
C LEU A 576 -24.95 -6.30 -1.52
N ALA A 577 -24.46 -7.16 -0.62
CA ALA A 577 -24.49 -6.99 0.82
C ALA A 577 -23.09 -7.22 1.38
N ASN A 578 -22.78 -6.60 2.53
CA ASN A 578 -21.50 -6.71 3.24
C ASN A 578 -20.31 -6.23 2.38
N VAL A 579 -20.49 -5.11 1.69
CA VAL A 579 -19.39 -4.40 1.02
C VAL A 579 -18.88 -3.37 2.02
N ASP A 580 -18.01 -3.82 2.92
CA ASP A 580 -17.43 -3.00 3.98
C ASP A 580 -15.96 -2.70 3.66
N ILE A 581 -15.48 -1.55 4.15
CA ILE A 581 -14.05 -1.20 4.05
C ILE A 581 -13.35 -1.88 5.22
N PHE A 582 -12.49 -2.82 4.89
CA PHE A 582 -11.65 -3.53 5.84
C PHE A 582 -10.21 -3.09 5.69
N ASP A 583 -9.52 -3.07 6.81
CA ASP A 583 -8.07 -2.96 6.91
C ASP A 583 -7.43 -2.18 5.76
N SER A 584 -6.63 -1.24 5.99
CA SER A 584 -5.82 -0.56 4.95
C SER A 584 -6.53 -0.23 3.62
N TYR A 585 -7.84 0.11 3.60
CA TYR A 585 -8.57 0.60 2.40
C TYR A 585 -8.95 -0.45 1.34
N THR A 586 -9.10 -1.68 1.69
CA THR A 586 -9.61 -2.73 0.80
C THR A 586 -10.99 -3.23 1.23
N ILE A 587 -11.64 -3.97 0.34
CA ILE A 587 -12.82 -4.76 0.67
C ILE A 587 -12.43 -6.22 0.87
N ASP A 588 -13.22 -6.96 1.62
CA ASP A 588 -13.03 -8.40 1.75
C ASP A 588 -14.00 -9.14 0.81
N LEU A 589 -13.46 -9.71 -0.28
CA LEU A 589 -14.25 -10.49 -1.23
C LEU A 589 -14.89 -11.74 -0.60
N THR A 590 -14.39 -12.18 0.56
CA THR A 590 -14.90 -13.38 1.25
C THR A 590 -16.11 -13.10 2.13
N GLU A 591 -16.50 -11.83 2.32
CA GLU A 591 -17.67 -11.41 3.11
C GLU A 591 -18.86 -10.99 2.24
N ILE A 592 -18.62 -10.64 0.97
CA ILE A 592 -19.64 -10.11 0.07
C ILE A 592 -20.67 -11.18 -0.31
N ASN A 593 -21.94 -10.78 -0.33
CA ASN A 593 -23.04 -11.60 -0.77
C ASN A 593 -23.92 -10.90 -1.82
N VAL A 594 -24.52 -11.65 -2.70
CA VAL A 594 -25.59 -11.17 -3.59
C VAL A 594 -26.92 -11.29 -2.84
N LYS A 595 -27.69 -10.17 -2.76
CA LYS A 595 -29.02 -10.08 -2.09
C LYS A 595 -30.09 -10.88 -2.81
#